data_547338b4dc85042f076e2b32df6ff99f
#
_entry.id   547338b4dc85042f076e2b32df6ff99f
#
_cell.length_a   1.000
_cell.length_b   1.000
_cell.length_c   1.000
_cell.angle_alpha   90.00
_cell.angle_beta   90.00
_cell.angle_gamma   90.00
#
_symmetry.space_group_name_H-M   'P 1'
#
loop_
_entity.id
_entity.type
_entity.pdbx_description
1 polymer ?
#
loop_
_entity_poly.entity_id
_entity_poly.type
_entity_poly.pdbx_seq_one_letter_code
_entity_poly.pdbx_strand_id
1 'polypeptide(L)'
;LSSSQNEQDSRFWGRFAHLPVLEPADSQEAYAMTKVAFDLSERFETPVILRLTTRICHVKGLVSVGERSERPVAGFTKDVGRWVMVPSAAGRRLPLMFDRERRLRAEAEISELNIVEPGSDRRVGFVTSGPAYMHVRESFPNAPVFKLGFSFPLPFDSLRQFASQCDHLVVVEEVEPLIETELK
;
A
#
# COMPACT_ATOMS: atom_id res chain seq x y z
N LEU A 1 -4.35 21.87 -1.45
CA LEU A 1 -3.95 20.73 -1.88
C LEU A 1 -2.65 20.71 -2.61
N SER A 2 -2.20 21.51 -3.39
CA SER A 2 -1.09 21.23 -4.29
C SER A 2 -0.02 22.28 -4.21
N SER A 3 1.18 21.85 -3.98
CA SER A 3 2.39 22.59 -4.17
C SER A 3 2.95 22.40 -5.60
N SER A 4 2.26 21.64 -6.44
CA SER A 4 2.68 21.30 -7.80
C SER A 4 1.71 21.88 -8.82
N GLN A 5 2.22 22.17 -10.02
CA GLN A 5 1.42 22.61 -11.16
C GLN A 5 0.59 21.48 -11.79
N ASN A 6 0.93 20.24 -11.49
CA ASN A 6 0.28 19.06 -12.00
C ASN A 6 0.37 17.93 -10.98
N GLU A 7 -0.78 17.35 -10.61
CA GLU A 7 -0.84 16.19 -9.73
C GLU A 7 -0.98 14.91 -10.56
N GLN A 8 -0.15 13.93 -10.23
CA GLN A 8 -0.26 12.59 -10.77
C GLN A 8 -0.44 11.60 -9.65
N ASP A 9 -1.27 10.59 -9.89
CA ASP A 9 -1.44 9.51 -8.94
C ASP A 9 -0.33 8.46 -9.10
N SER A 10 0.65 8.52 -8.23
CA SER A 10 1.80 7.62 -8.26
C SER A 10 1.45 6.15 -7.95
N ARG A 11 0.24 5.84 -7.48
CA ARG A 11 -0.22 4.46 -7.26
C ARG A 11 -0.29 3.67 -8.57
N PHE A 12 -0.59 4.35 -9.68
CA PHE A 12 -0.57 3.73 -11.01
C PHE A 12 0.81 3.21 -11.42
N TRP A 13 1.90 3.79 -10.90
CA TRP A 13 3.24 3.24 -11.12
C TRP A 13 3.41 1.87 -10.46
N GLY A 14 2.83 1.67 -9.27
CA GLY A 14 2.80 0.36 -8.63
C GLY A 14 2.10 -0.67 -9.49
N ARG A 15 0.89 -0.35 -9.97
CA ARG A 15 0.12 -1.20 -10.86
C ARG A 15 0.85 -1.48 -12.18
N PHE A 16 1.38 -0.45 -12.83
CA PHE A 16 2.09 -0.58 -14.11
C PHE A 16 3.36 -1.40 -14.01
N ALA A 17 4.14 -1.21 -12.94
CA ALA A 17 5.43 -1.89 -12.74
C ALA A 17 5.34 -3.16 -11.90
N HIS A 18 4.14 -3.56 -11.45
CA HIS A 18 3.91 -4.71 -10.56
C HIS A 18 4.70 -4.60 -9.25
N LEU A 19 4.74 -3.39 -8.69
CA LEU A 19 5.44 -3.07 -7.45
C LEU A 19 4.45 -2.84 -6.30
N PRO A 20 4.76 -3.32 -5.09
CA PRO A 20 3.91 -3.03 -3.93
C PRO A 20 3.92 -1.53 -3.59
N VAL A 21 2.75 -1.01 -3.23
CA VAL A 21 2.56 0.38 -2.81
C VAL A 21 2.04 0.40 -1.38
N LEU A 22 2.73 1.15 -0.52
CA LEU A 22 2.33 1.40 0.86
C LEU A 22 1.94 2.86 1.03
N GLU A 23 0.83 3.13 1.73
CA GLU A 23 0.29 4.47 1.93
C GLU A 23 0.04 4.77 3.41
N PRO A 24 0.95 5.48 4.08
CA PRO A 24 0.74 5.89 5.46
C PRO A 24 -0.30 7.00 5.59
N ALA A 25 -1.09 6.96 6.66
CA ALA A 25 -2.08 7.98 7.00
C ALA A 25 -1.50 9.10 7.89
N ASP A 26 -0.39 8.85 8.57
CA ASP A 26 0.25 9.80 9.47
C ASP A 26 1.79 9.59 9.56
N SER A 27 2.44 10.40 10.41
CA SER A 27 3.91 10.36 10.59
C SER A 27 4.38 9.06 11.25
N GLN A 28 3.60 8.47 12.17
CA GLN A 28 3.96 7.23 12.84
C GLN A 28 3.91 6.06 11.84
N GLU A 29 2.90 6.03 11.01
CA GLU A 29 2.80 5.02 9.94
C GLU A 29 3.88 5.19 8.88
N ALA A 30 4.21 6.43 8.49
CA ALA A 30 5.30 6.70 7.57
C ALA A 30 6.62 6.10 8.09
N TYR A 31 6.89 6.26 9.39
CA TYR A 31 8.05 5.64 10.04
C TYR A 31 7.97 4.11 10.04
N ALA A 32 6.85 3.53 10.47
CA ALA A 32 6.67 2.09 10.58
C ALA A 32 6.70 1.42 9.19
N MET A 33 5.96 1.96 8.24
CA MET A 33 5.89 1.42 6.87
C MET A 33 7.22 1.52 6.12
N THR A 34 8.06 2.51 6.43
CA THR A 34 9.43 2.58 5.88
C THR A 34 10.23 1.35 6.27
N LYS A 35 10.15 0.91 7.53
CA LYS A 35 10.84 -0.32 8.00
C LYS A 35 10.28 -1.55 7.30
N VAL A 36 8.95 -1.68 7.23
CA VAL A 36 8.28 -2.78 6.55
C VAL A 36 8.60 -2.80 5.05
N ALA A 37 8.72 -1.64 4.41
CA ALA A 37 9.07 -1.54 3.00
C ALA A 37 10.44 -2.16 2.68
N PHE A 38 11.44 -1.95 3.54
CA PHE A 38 12.73 -2.63 3.40
C PHE A 38 12.61 -4.15 3.57
N ASP A 39 11.82 -4.61 4.53
CA ASP A 39 11.59 -6.05 4.76
C ASP A 39 10.88 -6.71 3.58
N LEU A 40 9.85 -6.06 3.04
CA LEU A 40 9.15 -6.51 1.84
C LEU A 40 10.10 -6.54 0.63
N SER A 41 10.90 -5.50 0.45
CA SER A 41 11.85 -5.39 -0.65
C SER A 41 12.85 -6.56 -0.67
N GLU A 42 13.45 -6.86 0.48
CA GLU A 42 14.39 -7.98 0.60
C GLU A 42 13.70 -9.34 0.40
N ARG A 43 12.56 -9.56 1.04
CA ARG A 43 11.84 -10.82 1.00
C ARG A 43 11.25 -11.16 -0.38
N PHE A 44 10.77 -10.15 -1.10
CA PHE A 44 10.17 -10.32 -2.43
C PHE A 44 11.11 -9.97 -3.58
N GLU A 45 12.33 -9.53 -3.29
CA GLU A 45 13.34 -9.12 -4.28
C GLU A 45 12.77 -8.10 -5.28
N THR A 46 12.16 -7.04 -4.77
CA THR A 46 11.50 -6.02 -5.57
C THR A 46 11.55 -4.67 -4.87
N PRO A 47 11.64 -3.55 -5.61
CA PRO A 47 11.41 -2.24 -5.01
C PRO A 47 10.02 -2.15 -4.40
N VAL A 48 9.86 -1.29 -3.39
CA VAL A 48 8.59 -0.94 -2.76
C VAL A 48 8.36 0.54 -2.93
N ILE A 49 7.17 0.94 -3.33
CA ILE A 49 6.76 2.34 -3.40
C ILE A 49 6.14 2.70 -2.05
N LEU A 50 6.77 3.62 -1.32
CA LEU A 50 6.15 4.28 -0.17
C LEU A 50 5.59 5.61 -0.66
N ARG A 51 4.26 5.67 -0.82
CA ARG A 51 3.58 6.86 -1.33
C ARG A 51 3.34 7.84 -0.20
N LEU A 52 4.08 8.94 -0.21
CA LEU A 52 3.90 10.05 0.71
C LEU A 52 3.24 11.20 -0.03
N THR A 53 2.00 11.50 0.31
CA THR A 53 1.31 12.67 -0.24
C THR A 53 1.86 13.96 0.35
N THR A 54 1.57 15.10 -0.27
CA THR A 54 1.96 16.41 0.24
C THR A 54 1.51 16.62 1.70
N ARG A 55 0.34 16.12 2.07
CA ARG A 55 -0.17 16.20 3.46
C ARG A 55 0.76 15.48 4.44
N ILE A 56 1.16 14.26 4.13
CA ILE A 56 2.09 13.48 4.98
C ILE A 56 3.47 14.13 5.04
N CYS A 57 3.97 14.65 3.92
CA CYS A 57 5.29 15.31 3.88
C CYS A 57 5.36 16.60 4.71
N HIS A 58 4.23 17.28 4.89
CA HIS A 58 4.16 18.56 5.63
C HIS A 58 3.55 18.44 7.02
N VAL A 59 3.03 17.27 7.41
CA VAL A 59 2.49 17.07 8.77
C VAL A 59 3.63 16.99 9.79
N LYS A 60 3.36 17.51 10.98
CA LYS A 60 4.22 17.33 12.16
C LYS A 60 3.45 16.48 13.16
N GLY A 61 4.05 15.40 13.62
CA GLY A 61 3.43 14.49 14.59
C GLY A 61 4.48 13.93 15.54
N LEU A 62 4.00 13.37 16.65
CA LEU A 62 4.84 12.59 17.56
C LEU A 62 5.06 11.20 16.96
N VAL A 63 6.31 10.75 16.96
CA VAL A 63 6.69 9.44 16.46
C VAL A 63 7.45 8.70 17.55
N SER A 64 6.96 7.50 17.90
CA SER A 64 7.67 6.58 18.78
C SER A 64 8.75 5.86 17.97
N VAL A 65 9.99 6.21 18.25
CA VAL A 65 11.15 5.60 17.58
C VAL A 65 11.54 4.33 18.31
N GLY A 66 11.52 3.20 17.62
CA GLY A 66 11.98 1.92 18.15
C GLY A 66 13.49 1.76 18.10
N GLU A 67 13.99 0.63 18.59
CA GLU A 67 15.42 0.29 18.53
C GLU A 67 15.88 0.11 17.08
N ARG A 68 17.16 0.42 16.84
CA ARG A 68 17.80 0.17 15.56
C ARG A 68 17.96 -1.34 15.34
N SER A 69 17.40 -1.85 14.26
CA SER A 69 17.66 -3.22 13.81
C SER A 69 18.94 -3.24 12.98
N GLU A 70 19.96 -3.94 13.47
CA GLU A 70 21.17 -4.19 12.69
C GLU A 70 20.94 -5.45 11.84
N ARG A 71 21.17 -5.32 10.54
CA ARG A 71 21.11 -6.43 9.60
C ARG A 71 22.46 -6.65 8.96
N PRO A 72 22.89 -7.91 8.78
CA PRO A 72 24.09 -8.21 8.05
C PRO A 72 23.95 -7.73 6.60
N VAL A 73 24.96 -7.04 6.11
CA VAL A 73 25.02 -6.63 4.70
C VAL A 73 25.40 -7.86 3.87
N ALA A 74 24.48 -8.32 3.00
CA ALA A 74 24.69 -9.50 2.17
C ALA A 74 25.75 -9.27 1.05
N GLY A 75 26.10 -8.00 0.79
CA GLY A 75 27.02 -7.64 -0.30
C GLY A 75 26.36 -7.75 -1.68
N PHE A 76 27.15 -7.55 -2.71
CA PHE A 76 26.72 -7.65 -4.11
C PHE A 76 27.26 -8.93 -4.77
N THR A 77 26.36 -9.77 -5.25
CA THR A 77 26.75 -10.94 -6.06
C THR A 77 26.46 -10.61 -7.53
N LYS A 78 27.51 -10.70 -8.37
CA LYS A 78 27.39 -10.49 -9.82
C LYS A 78 26.63 -11.65 -10.44
N ASP A 79 25.45 -11.37 -10.98
CA ASP A 79 24.63 -12.32 -11.75
C ASP A 79 24.09 -11.61 -12.99
N VAL A 80 24.79 -11.81 -14.12
CA VAL A 80 24.44 -11.17 -15.40
C VAL A 80 23.06 -11.64 -15.89
N GLY A 81 22.75 -12.93 -15.69
CA GLY A 81 21.47 -13.52 -16.09
C GLY A 81 20.27 -12.93 -15.32
N ARG A 82 20.52 -12.49 -14.09
CA ARG A 82 19.52 -11.88 -13.22
C ARG A 82 19.38 -10.37 -13.42
N TRP A 83 20.48 -9.65 -13.59
CA TRP A 83 20.48 -8.18 -13.50
C TRP A 83 20.49 -7.48 -14.86
N VAL A 84 20.91 -8.17 -15.93
CA VAL A 84 20.97 -7.57 -17.28
C VAL A 84 19.72 -7.94 -18.06
N MET A 85 18.83 -6.95 -18.27
CA MET A 85 17.54 -7.13 -18.92
C MET A 85 17.63 -6.98 -20.45
N VAL A 86 18.38 -7.89 -21.11
CA VAL A 86 18.27 -8.08 -22.55
C VAL A 86 16.97 -8.83 -22.90
N PRO A 87 16.43 -8.74 -24.13
CA PRO A 87 15.14 -9.34 -24.49
C PRO A 87 14.98 -10.81 -24.10
N SER A 88 16.03 -11.61 -24.26
CA SER A 88 16.01 -13.03 -23.87
C SER A 88 15.93 -13.25 -22.36
N ALA A 89 16.52 -12.36 -21.56
CA ALA A 89 16.43 -12.41 -20.10
C ALA A 89 15.06 -11.92 -19.63
N ALA A 90 14.56 -10.83 -20.20
CA ALA A 90 13.25 -10.25 -19.88
C ALA A 90 12.12 -11.28 -20.10
N GLY A 91 12.11 -11.98 -21.21
CA GLY A 91 11.12 -13.02 -21.51
C GLY A 91 11.08 -14.14 -20.47
N ARG A 92 12.24 -14.57 -19.97
CA ARG A 92 12.32 -15.59 -18.92
C ARG A 92 11.89 -15.07 -17.54
N ARG A 93 12.04 -13.79 -17.29
CA ARG A 93 11.72 -13.18 -15.99
C ARG A 93 10.27 -12.67 -15.86
N LEU A 94 9.58 -12.48 -16.96
CA LEU A 94 8.19 -12.04 -16.96
C LEU A 94 7.26 -12.96 -16.13
N PRO A 95 7.29 -14.29 -16.28
CA PRO A 95 6.49 -15.17 -15.42
C PRO A 95 6.83 -15.06 -13.93
N LEU A 96 8.11 -14.80 -13.59
CA LEU A 96 8.54 -14.62 -12.20
C LEU A 96 7.99 -13.31 -11.60
N MET A 97 7.82 -12.28 -12.41
CA MET A 97 7.19 -11.03 -12.00
C MET A 97 5.72 -11.25 -11.63
N PHE A 98 4.96 -11.96 -12.46
CA PHE A 98 3.55 -12.29 -12.16
C PHE A 98 3.41 -13.23 -10.95
N ASP A 99 4.33 -14.18 -10.79
CA ASP A 99 4.35 -15.03 -9.60
C ASP A 99 4.62 -14.21 -8.33
N ARG A 100 5.55 -13.26 -8.40
CA ARG A 100 5.82 -12.35 -7.29
C ARG A 100 4.61 -11.50 -6.94
N GLU A 101 3.87 -10.97 -7.93
CA GLU A 101 2.65 -10.20 -7.67
C GLU A 101 1.59 -11.06 -6.96
N ARG A 102 1.41 -12.33 -7.37
CA ARG A 102 0.50 -13.23 -6.65
C ARG A 102 0.90 -13.44 -5.19
N ARG A 103 2.20 -13.60 -4.92
CA ARG A 103 2.72 -13.72 -3.54
C ARG A 103 2.56 -12.43 -2.76
N LEU A 104 2.75 -11.26 -3.39
CA LEU A 104 2.51 -9.96 -2.78
C LEU A 104 1.03 -9.75 -2.46
N ARG A 105 0.13 -10.25 -3.29
CA ARG A 105 -1.32 -10.22 -3.02
C ARG A 105 -1.67 -11.08 -1.81
N ALA A 106 -1.13 -12.27 -1.71
CA ALA A 106 -1.30 -13.12 -0.53
C ALA A 106 -0.70 -12.45 0.74
N GLU A 107 0.40 -11.73 0.60
CA GLU A 107 0.98 -10.95 1.70
C GLU A 107 0.05 -9.81 2.12
N ALA A 108 -0.57 -9.10 1.16
CA ALA A 108 -1.51 -8.02 1.45
C ALA A 108 -2.74 -8.51 2.23
N GLU A 109 -3.20 -9.76 1.99
CA GLU A 109 -4.33 -10.35 2.72
C GLU A 109 -4.07 -10.54 4.22
N ILE A 110 -2.82 -10.78 4.60
CA ILE A 110 -2.43 -11.04 5.99
C ILE A 110 -1.64 -9.89 6.63
N SER A 111 -1.47 -8.80 5.89
CA SER A 111 -0.65 -7.67 6.33
C SER A 111 -1.31 -6.90 7.46
N GLU A 112 -0.59 -6.70 8.55
CA GLU A 112 -1.00 -5.84 9.66
C GLU A 112 -1.11 -4.35 9.27
N LEU A 113 -0.64 -3.98 8.07
CA LEU A 113 -0.80 -2.63 7.53
C LEU A 113 -2.24 -2.37 7.07
N ASN A 114 -2.99 -3.43 6.78
CA ASN A 114 -4.40 -3.36 6.41
C ASN A 114 -5.26 -3.56 7.66
N ILE A 115 -5.99 -2.54 8.05
CA ILE A 115 -6.71 -2.50 9.32
C ILE A 115 -8.21 -2.46 9.05
N VAL A 116 -8.94 -3.38 9.67
CA VAL A 116 -10.40 -3.36 9.70
C VAL A 116 -10.84 -2.82 11.04
N GLU A 117 -11.44 -1.64 11.03
CA GLU A 117 -12.05 -1.04 12.21
C GLU A 117 -13.55 -1.31 12.21
N PRO A 118 -14.07 -1.98 13.24
CA PRO A 118 -15.50 -2.21 13.33
C PRO A 118 -16.25 -0.92 13.60
N GLY A 119 -17.46 -0.80 13.05
CA GLY A 119 -18.38 0.30 13.34
C GLY A 119 -19.70 -0.19 13.90
N SER A 120 -20.43 0.67 14.60
CA SER A 120 -21.78 0.39 15.09
C SER A 120 -22.86 0.66 14.02
N ASP A 121 -22.57 1.51 13.04
CA ASP A 121 -23.45 1.83 11.92
C ASP A 121 -22.97 1.14 10.63
N ARG A 122 -23.61 0.05 10.27
CA ARG A 122 -23.25 -0.77 9.12
C ARG A 122 -23.94 -0.40 7.81
N ARG A 123 -24.73 0.68 7.80
CA ARG A 123 -25.41 1.16 6.59
C ARG A 123 -24.39 1.56 5.52
N VAL A 124 -23.25 2.12 5.93
CA VAL A 124 -22.18 2.52 5.03
C VAL A 124 -20.84 2.08 5.61
N GLY A 125 -20.11 1.24 4.88
CA GLY A 125 -18.70 0.93 5.17
C GLY A 125 -17.78 1.72 4.26
N PHE A 126 -16.62 2.08 4.76
CA PHE A 126 -15.64 2.86 4.01
C PHE A 126 -14.37 2.05 3.74
N VAL A 127 -13.89 2.12 2.49
CA VAL A 127 -12.55 1.67 2.11
C VAL A 127 -11.71 2.90 1.80
N THR A 128 -10.55 3.02 2.40
CA THR A 128 -9.72 4.22 2.27
C THR A 128 -8.24 3.92 2.46
N SER A 129 -7.36 4.80 1.99
CA SER A 129 -5.92 4.72 2.17
C SER A 129 -5.32 6.09 2.50
N GLY A 130 -4.11 6.09 3.04
CA GLY A 130 -3.36 7.31 3.31
C GLY A 130 -4.13 8.34 4.15
N PRO A 131 -3.92 9.66 3.92
CA PRO A 131 -4.56 10.72 4.70
C PRO A 131 -6.09 10.76 4.61
N ALA A 132 -6.67 10.21 3.54
CA ALA A 132 -8.13 10.15 3.37
C ALA A 132 -8.79 9.38 4.54
N TYR A 133 -8.09 8.40 5.12
CA TYR A 133 -8.53 7.69 6.31
C TYR A 133 -8.84 8.63 7.48
N MET A 134 -7.99 9.62 7.76
CA MET A 134 -8.21 10.55 8.86
C MET A 134 -9.50 11.37 8.67
N HIS A 135 -9.79 11.78 7.43
CA HIS A 135 -11.02 12.50 7.10
C HIS A 135 -12.27 11.64 7.27
N VAL A 136 -12.19 10.37 6.86
CA VAL A 136 -13.28 9.40 7.07
C VAL A 136 -13.56 9.23 8.56
N ARG A 137 -12.52 9.04 9.38
CA ARG A 137 -12.68 8.83 10.82
C ARG A 137 -13.25 10.05 11.54
N GLU A 138 -12.84 11.25 11.15
CA GLU A 138 -13.38 12.49 11.71
C GLU A 138 -14.86 12.68 11.34
N SER A 139 -15.22 12.42 10.08
CA SER A 139 -16.57 12.65 9.57
C SER A 139 -17.56 11.55 9.93
N PHE A 140 -17.10 10.30 10.05
CA PHE A 140 -17.91 9.10 10.27
C PHE A 140 -17.36 8.23 11.41
N PRO A 141 -17.34 8.72 12.66
CA PRO A 141 -16.66 8.03 13.78
C PRO A 141 -17.27 6.67 14.12
N ASN A 142 -18.53 6.42 13.75
CA ASN A 142 -19.24 5.18 14.04
C ASN A 142 -19.33 4.20 12.88
N ALA A 143 -18.83 4.56 11.71
CA ALA A 143 -18.86 3.71 10.54
C ALA A 143 -17.71 2.67 10.56
N PRO A 144 -17.94 1.45 10.04
CA PRO A 144 -16.86 0.50 9.80
C PRO A 144 -15.92 1.02 8.70
N VAL A 145 -14.63 0.85 8.90
CA VAL A 145 -13.60 1.30 7.95
C VAL A 145 -12.62 0.18 7.66
N PHE A 146 -12.38 -0.07 6.39
CA PHE A 146 -11.22 -0.84 5.93
C PHE A 146 -10.14 0.15 5.50
N LYS A 147 -9.12 0.30 6.33
CA LYS A 147 -7.97 1.11 6.03
C LYS A 147 -6.91 0.29 5.32
N LEU A 148 -6.60 0.66 4.09
CA LEU A 148 -5.54 0.08 3.30
C LEU A 148 -4.21 0.80 3.57
N GLY A 149 -3.29 0.12 4.22
CA GLY A 149 -1.90 0.54 4.29
C GLY A 149 -1.10 -0.05 3.12
N PHE A 150 -1.56 -1.20 2.60
CA PHE A 150 -1.06 -1.85 1.41
C PHE A 150 -2.06 -1.60 0.28
N SER A 151 -1.84 -0.53 -0.50
CA SER A 151 -2.80 -0.07 -1.51
C SER A 151 -2.62 -0.71 -2.90
N PHE A 152 -1.52 -1.43 -3.12
CA PHE A 152 -1.35 -2.31 -4.28
C PHE A 152 -0.30 -3.40 -3.99
N PRO A 153 -0.59 -4.67 -4.38
CA PRO A 153 -1.89 -5.19 -4.83
C PRO A 153 -2.93 -5.22 -3.71
N LEU A 154 -4.21 -5.09 -4.08
CA LEU A 154 -5.30 -5.07 -3.10
C LEU A 154 -5.57 -6.45 -2.50
N PRO A 155 -5.94 -6.52 -1.19
CA PRO A 155 -6.39 -7.73 -0.49
C PRO A 155 -7.87 -8.01 -0.81
N PHE A 156 -8.17 -8.59 -1.97
CA PHE A 156 -9.55 -8.74 -2.46
C PHE A 156 -10.43 -9.63 -1.61
N ASP A 157 -9.89 -10.67 -0.99
CA ASP A 157 -10.70 -11.57 -0.16
C ASP A 157 -11.11 -10.90 1.15
N SER A 158 -10.18 -10.20 1.80
CA SER A 158 -10.45 -9.39 2.98
C SER A 158 -11.42 -8.24 2.68
N LEU A 159 -11.26 -7.56 1.54
CA LEU A 159 -12.16 -6.49 1.10
C LEU A 159 -13.55 -7.02 0.80
N ARG A 160 -13.68 -8.17 0.15
CA ARG A 160 -14.98 -8.82 -0.10
C ARG A 160 -15.66 -9.23 1.21
N GLN A 161 -14.91 -9.78 2.15
CA GLN A 161 -15.43 -10.11 3.48
C GLN A 161 -15.92 -8.87 4.21
N PHE A 162 -15.17 -7.77 4.17
CA PHE A 162 -15.57 -6.49 4.76
C PHE A 162 -16.83 -5.94 4.09
N ALA A 163 -16.89 -5.91 2.76
CA ALA A 163 -18.03 -5.42 2.00
C ALA A 163 -19.32 -6.19 2.34
N SER A 164 -19.24 -7.49 2.59
CA SER A 164 -20.41 -8.31 2.95
C SER A 164 -21.03 -7.96 4.31
N GLN A 165 -20.36 -7.14 5.11
CA GLN A 165 -20.82 -6.71 6.44
C GLN A 165 -21.52 -5.34 6.43
N CYS A 166 -21.60 -4.69 5.27
CA CYS A 166 -22.16 -3.35 5.11
C CYS A 166 -23.23 -3.35 4.03
N ASP A 167 -24.26 -2.49 4.18
CA ASP A 167 -25.31 -2.34 3.16
C ASP A 167 -24.79 -1.63 1.92
N HIS A 168 -23.91 -0.63 2.11
CA HIS A 168 -23.24 0.11 1.05
C HIS A 168 -21.75 0.22 1.32
N LEU A 169 -20.94 0.18 0.28
CA LEU A 169 -19.51 0.41 0.34
C LEU A 169 -19.15 1.71 -0.38
N VAL A 170 -18.38 2.56 0.28
CA VAL A 170 -17.88 3.83 -0.27
C VAL A 170 -16.36 3.80 -0.24
N VAL A 171 -15.73 4.07 -1.38
CA VAL A 171 -14.29 4.24 -1.47
C VAL A 171 -13.96 5.72 -1.33
N VAL A 172 -13.03 6.05 -0.43
CA VAL A 172 -12.53 7.41 -0.23
C VAL A 172 -11.04 7.42 -0.43
N GLU A 173 -10.60 8.01 -1.52
CA GLU A 173 -9.20 8.03 -1.93
C GLU A 173 -8.81 9.39 -2.52
N GLU A 174 -7.51 9.71 -2.49
CA GLU A 174 -7.01 10.97 -3.03
C GLU A 174 -6.62 10.80 -4.51
N VAL A 175 -6.88 11.83 -5.31
CA VAL A 175 -6.50 12.04 -6.71
C VAL A 175 -7.36 11.24 -7.67
N GLU A 176 -7.04 9.99 -7.97
CA GLU A 176 -7.73 9.20 -8.99
C GLU A 176 -8.38 7.94 -8.40
N PRO A 177 -9.47 7.42 -9.02
CA PRO A 177 -10.22 6.27 -8.50
C PRO A 177 -9.52 4.94 -8.82
N LEU A 178 -8.35 4.69 -8.22
CA LEU A 178 -7.61 3.44 -8.42
C LEU A 178 -8.26 2.30 -7.64
N ILE A 179 -8.49 2.49 -6.34
CA ILE A 179 -9.08 1.46 -5.47
C ILE A 179 -10.51 1.16 -5.93
N GLU A 180 -11.30 2.19 -6.19
CA GLU A 180 -12.66 2.04 -6.69
C GLU A 180 -12.70 1.25 -8.01
N THR A 181 -11.78 1.53 -8.93
CA THR A 181 -11.71 0.86 -10.24
C THR A 181 -11.32 -0.61 -10.10
N GLU A 182 -10.44 -0.95 -9.16
CA GLU A 182 -10.03 -2.33 -8.91
C GLU A 182 -11.12 -3.15 -8.20
N LEU A 183 -12.02 -2.50 -7.44
CA LEU A 183 -13.10 -3.15 -6.69
C LEU A 183 -14.38 -3.38 -7.53
N LYS A 184 -14.57 -2.67 -8.62
CA LYS A 184 -15.70 -2.83 -9.56
C LYS A 184 -15.53 -4.01 -10.48
#